data_0e458a8635979c7ebf49551059d82592
#
_entry.id   0e458a8635979c7ebf49551059d82592
#
_cell.length_a   1.000
_cell.length_b   1.000
_cell.length_c   1.000
_cell.angle_alpha   90.00
_cell.angle_beta   90.00
_cell.angle_gamma   90.00
#
_symmetry.space_group_name_H-M   'P 1'
#
loop_
_entity.id
_entity.type
_entity.pdbx_description
1 polymer ?
#
loop_
_entity_poly.entity_id
_entity_poly.type
_entity_poly.pdbx_seq_one_letter_code
_entity_poly.pdbx_strand_id
1 'polypeptide(L)'
;MIEPHTESSMGREITEIPAAAKRLLARRDVITEIAERIEHAKPRMIVFCGRGSSGHVGVYLRYLFEVRCGMLASAAAPSVMTAYQRSPHLRDALFLVVSQSGRSPDLVNATEVARKLGALTLAIVNDENSPAAVASELVLPIGAGIEHAVAATKTVVLSMIGGAQLVAALTRDDDLDGSLQQLPSRLFSALACDWSAWADSTAAAAAAFIVGRGYGLGCVREIALKVAEVLRVPALGYSAAELRHGPRASITLATPVLVLRQNDEAAATVDDLIRDLNDAGARLFTAGGVAGTLPWIGDGHPLCDPIIMLIPAYCAIEAVARRRGFDPDNPPYLTKVTRTL
;
A
#
# COMPACT_ATOMS: atom_id res chain seq x y z
N MET A 1 -27.85 5.90 15.31
CA MET A 1 -28.09 4.45 15.10
C MET A 1 -27.93 4.25 13.61
N ILE A 2 -26.91 3.51 13.19
CA ILE A 2 -26.70 3.16 11.77
C ILE A 2 -27.66 2.01 11.49
N GLU A 3 -28.48 2.13 10.45
CA GLU A 3 -29.35 1.03 10.03
C GLU A 3 -28.50 -0.20 9.68
N PRO A 4 -28.81 -1.39 10.21
CA PRO A 4 -27.92 -2.56 10.13
C PRO A 4 -27.77 -3.20 8.74
N HIS A 5 -28.31 -2.62 7.67
CA HIS A 5 -28.38 -3.26 6.34
C HIS A 5 -27.87 -2.43 5.15
N THR A 6 -27.38 -1.22 5.34
CA THR A 6 -26.78 -0.47 4.23
C THR A 6 -25.30 -0.81 4.09
N GLU A 7 -24.91 -1.26 2.91
CA GLU A 7 -23.52 -1.46 2.52
C GLU A 7 -22.73 -0.15 2.69
N SER A 8 -21.56 -0.19 3.36
CA SER A 8 -20.72 0.99 3.54
C SER A 8 -20.10 1.45 2.21
N SER A 9 -19.69 2.71 2.13
CA SER A 9 -18.90 3.20 0.98
C SER A 9 -17.59 2.42 0.85
N MET A 10 -16.91 2.16 1.97
CA MET A 10 -15.69 1.36 2.00
C MET A 10 -15.92 -0.04 1.42
N GLY A 11 -16.99 -0.73 1.79
CA GLY A 11 -17.35 -2.05 1.28
C GLY A 11 -17.56 -2.03 -0.25
N ARG A 12 -18.35 -1.07 -0.76
CA ARG A 12 -18.56 -0.90 -2.20
C ARG A 12 -17.24 -0.61 -2.93
N GLU A 13 -16.44 0.29 -2.40
CA GLU A 13 -15.15 0.69 -3.00
C GLU A 13 -14.15 -0.46 -3.06
N ILE A 14 -14.17 -1.38 -2.08
CA ILE A 14 -13.39 -2.62 -2.12
C ILE A 14 -13.87 -3.52 -3.28
N THR A 15 -15.18 -3.69 -3.46
CA THR A 15 -15.73 -4.53 -4.52
C THR A 15 -15.52 -3.95 -5.93
N GLU A 16 -15.29 -2.65 -6.05
CA GLU A 16 -14.95 -1.98 -7.32
C GLU A 16 -13.50 -2.16 -7.76
N ILE A 17 -12.60 -2.56 -6.85
CA ILE A 17 -11.15 -2.67 -7.12
C ILE A 17 -10.84 -3.51 -8.36
N PRO A 18 -11.38 -4.73 -8.55
CA PRO A 18 -11.05 -5.55 -9.72
C PRO A 18 -11.37 -4.88 -11.06
N ALA A 19 -12.54 -4.25 -11.15
CA ALA A 19 -12.95 -3.54 -12.36
C ALA A 19 -12.11 -2.28 -12.61
N ALA A 20 -11.75 -1.56 -11.56
CA ALA A 20 -10.89 -0.38 -11.65
C ALA A 20 -9.46 -0.77 -12.05
N ALA A 21 -8.92 -1.87 -11.50
CA ALA A 21 -7.62 -2.42 -11.89
C ALA A 21 -7.57 -2.77 -13.38
N LYS A 22 -8.64 -3.40 -13.90
CA LYS A 22 -8.75 -3.71 -15.34
C LYS A 22 -8.69 -2.46 -16.22
N ARG A 23 -9.37 -1.38 -15.82
CA ARG A 23 -9.32 -0.10 -16.55
C ARG A 23 -7.93 0.56 -16.49
N LEU A 24 -7.28 0.53 -15.33
CA LEU A 24 -5.94 1.09 -15.16
C LEU A 24 -4.93 0.36 -16.04
N LEU A 25 -4.91 -0.97 -16.00
CA LEU A 25 -3.97 -1.80 -16.75
C LEU A 25 -4.13 -1.68 -18.29
N ALA A 26 -5.28 -1.23 -18.75
CA ALA A 26 -5.52 -0.95 -20.17
C ALA A 26 -4.85 0.34 -20.68
N ARG A 27 -4.37 1.24 -19.77
CA ARG A 27 -3.74 2.52 -20.12
C ARG A 27 -2.23 2.38 -20.38
N ARG A 28 -1.87 1.48 -21.27
CA ARG A 28 -0.46 1.15 -21.60
C ARG A 28 0.31 2.30 -22.22
N ASP A 29 -0.36 3.11 -23.01
CA ASP A 29 0.18 4.30 -23.68
C ASP A 29 0.78 5.30 -22.70
N VAL A 30 0.05 5.62 -21.63
CA VAL A 30 0.50 6.53 -20.56
C VAL A 30 1.73 5.96 -19.85
N ILE A 31 1.72 4.66 -19.54
CA ILE A 31 2.85 3.98 -18.88
C ILE A 31 4.10 4.00 -19.77
N THR A 32 3.94 3.73 -21.05
CA THR A 32 5.04 3.73 -22.02
C THR A 32 5.68 5.12 -22.12
N GLU A 33 4.88 6.17 -22.26
CA GLU A 33 5.37 7.54 -22.30
C GLU A 33 6.15 7.92 -21.04
N ILE A 34 5.61 7.58 -19.86
CA ILE A 34 6.31 7.84 -18.57
C ILE A 34 7.62 7.07 -18.50
N ALA A 35 7.63 5.80 -18.88
CA ALA A 35 8.82 4.97 -18.86
C ALA A 35 9.91 5.53 -19.79
N GLU A 36 9.58 5.90 -21.02
CA GLU A 36 10.51 6.53 -21.98
C GLU A 36 11.10 7.83 -21.45
N ARG A 37 10.31 8.65 -20.79
CA ARG A 37 10.78 9.91 -20.17
C ARG A 37 11.74 9.64 -19.01
N ILE A 38 11.48 8.62 -18.19
CA ILE A 38 12.38 8.22 -17.10
C ILE A 38 13.68 7.61 -17.67
N GLU A 39 13.58 6.73 -18.66
CA GLU A 39 14.77 6.16 -19.35
C GLU A 39 15.64 7.25 -19.99
N HIS A 40 15.05 8.29 -20.58
CA HIS A 40 15.77 9.41 -21.15
C HIS A 40 16.48 10.26 -20.07
N ALA A 41 15.78 10.55 -18.98
CA ALA A 41 16.30 11.37 -17.88
C ALA A 41 17.37 10.65 -17.04
N LYS A 42 17.37 9.30 -17.03
CA LYS A 42 18.33 8.45 -16.31
C LYS A 42 18.55 8.86 -14.85
N PRO A 43 17.49 8.95 -14.05
CA PRO A 43 17.63 9.35 -12.65
C PRO A 43 18.50 8.33 -11.89
N ARG A 44 19.35 8.83 -11.01
CA ARG A 44 20.27 7.99 -10.21
C ARG A 44 19.60 7.42 -8.96
N MET A 45 18.52 8.03 -8.53
CA MET A 45 17.76 7.61 -7.34
C MET A 45 16.29 7.99 -7.49
N ILE A 46 15.44 7.34 -6.70
CA ILE A 46 14.03 7.70 -6.57
C ILE A 46 13.72 8.19 -5.16
N VAL A 47 12.95 9.26 -5.06
CA VAL A 47 12.50 9.82 -3.77
C VAL A 47 10.98 9.76 -3.72
N PHE A 48 10.44 8.93 -2.83
CA PHE A 48 9.00 8.78 -2.63
C PHE A 48 8.46 9.83 -1.67
N CYS A 49 7.39 10.49 -2.04
CA CYS A 49 6.70 11.48 -1.22
C CYS A 49 5.22 11.09 -1.07
N GLY A 50 4.78 10.83 0.16
CA GLY A 50 3.40 10.44 0.47
C GLY A 50 3.17 10.38 1.97
N ARG A 51 1.90 10.44 2.39
CA ARG A 51 1.47 10.35 3.79
C ARG A 51 0.52 9.18 3.97
N GLY A 52 0.43 8.63 5.18
CA GLY A 52 -0.49 7.54 5.50
C GLY A 52 -0.41 6.39 4.49
N SER A 53 -1.54 5.99 3.95
CA SER A 53 -1.65 4.94 2.92
C SER A 53 -0.78 5.22 1.68
N SER A 54 -0.70 6.48 1.23
CA SER A 54 0.19 6.85 0.11
C SER A 54 1.67 6.66 0.45
N GLY A 55 2.07 6.85 1.71
CA GLY A 55 3.41 6.51 2.19
C GLY A 55 3.68 5.01 2.13
N HIS A 56 2.67 4.17 2.42
CA HIS A 56 2.79 2.71 2.35
C HIS A 56 2.88 2.20 0.90
N VAL A 57 2.21 2.87 -0.05
CA VAL A 57 2.46 2.66 -1.49
C VAL A 57 3.94 2.92 -1.80
N GLY A 58 4.51 4.03 -1.30
CA GLY A 58 5.94 4.33 -1.44
C GLY A 58 6.85 3.24 -0.87
N VAL A 59 6.48 2.62 0.27
CA VAL A 59 7.24 1.49 0.84
C VAL A 59 7.20 0.27 -0.08
N TYR A 60 6.04 -0.05 -0.68
CA TYR A 60 5.92 -1.12 -1.66
C TYR A 60 6.77 -0.85 -2.91
N LEU A 61 6.61 0.34 -3.50
CA LEU A 61 7.34 0.74 -4.71
C LEU A 61 8.85 0.82 -4.48
N ARG A 62 9.30 1.18 -3.27
CA ARG A 62 10.71 1.17 -2.93
C ARG A 62 11.36 -0.18 -3.24
N TYR A 63 10.77 -1.28 -2.78
CA TYR A 63 11.29 -2.62 -3.05
C TYR A 63 11.30 -2.94 -4.55
N LEU A 64 10.26 -2.54 -5.27
CA LEU A 64 10.20 -2.75 -6.72
C LEU A 64 11.35 -2.03 -7.43
N PHE A 65 11.54 -0.74 -7.15
CA PHE A 65 12.58 0.05 -7.81
C PHE A 65 14.00 -0.37 -7.39
N GLU A 66 14.22 -0.67 -6.11
CA GLU A 66 15.55 -1.13 -5.64
C GLU A 66 15.90 -2.50 -6.21
N VAL A 67 14.98 -3.47 -6.16
CA VAL A 67 15.26 -4.85 -6.59
C VAL A 67 15.22 -5.02 -8.10
N ARG A 68 14.25 -4.40 -8.79
CA ARG A 68 14.04 -4.63 -10.23
C ARG A 68 14.76 -3.63 -11.11
N CYS A 69 14.83 -2.37 -10.71
CA CYS A 69 15.49 -1.31 -11.48
C CYS A 69 16.92 -1.01 -10.98
N GLY A 70 17.37 -1.57 -9.84
CA GLY A 70 18.64 -1.26 -9.23
C GLY A 70 18.77 0.22 -8.80
N MET A 71 17.64 0.91 -8.65
CA MET A 71 17.59 2.34 -8.36
C MET A 71 17.44 2.58 -6.86
N LEU A 72 18.47 3.21 -6.25
CA LEU A 72 18.41 3.56 -4.82
C LEU A 72 17.16 4.38 -4.50
N ALA A 73 16.43 4.00 -3.47
CA ALA A 73 15.19 4.63 -3.09
C ALA A 73 15.22 5.24 -1.68
N SER A 74 14.64 6.42 -1.55
CA SER A 74 14.52 7.13 -0.27
C SER A 74 13.09 7.63 -0.07
N ALA A 75 12.68 7.81 1.18
CA ALA A 75 11.44 8.50 1.51
C ALA A 75 11.72 9.98 1.76
N ALA A 76 10.97 10.86 1.10
CA ALA A 76 11.02 12.29 1.39
C ALA A 76 10.50 12.58 2.80
N ALA A 77 11.11 13.54 3.47
CA ALA A 77 10.54 14.21 4.63
C ALA A 77 10.04 15.59 4.18
N PRO A 78 8.75 15.76 3.80
CA PRO A 78 8.24 17.03 3.28
C PRO A 78 8.53 18.22 4.19
N SER A 79 8.55 18.01 5.51
CA SER A 79 8.89 19.04 6.50
C SER A 79 10.28 19.67 6.28
N VAL A 80 11.24 18.96 5.69
CA VAL A 80 12.55 19.53 5.35
C VAL A 80 12.38 20.72 4.40
N MET A 81 11.52 20.57 3.41
CA MET A 81 11.27 21.61 2.41
C MET A 81 10.23 22.63 2.88
N THR A 82 9.19 22.20 3.62
CA THR A 82 8.09 23.07 4.05
C THR A 82 8.38 23.81 5.36
N ALA A 83 8.64 23.10 6.45
CA ALA A 83 8.84 23.69 7.77
C ALA A 83 10.27 24.19 7.98
N TYR A 84 11.28 23.40 7.63
CA TYR A 84 12.68 23.77 7.78
C TYR A 84 13.21 24.65 6.66
N GLN A 85 12.47 24.81 5.56
CA GLN A 85 12.84 25.61 4.39
C GLN A 85 14.26 25.29 3.87
N ARG A 86 14.59 24.00 3.79
CA ARG A 86 15.86 23.51 3.28
C ARG A 86 15.68 22.80 1.94
N SER A 87 16.67 22.89 1.10
CA SER A 87 16.67 22.30 -0.24
C SER A 87 17.64 21.12 -0.30
N PRO A 88 17.14 19.88 -0.26
CA PRO A 88 17.99 18.70 -0.46
C PRO A 88 18.51 18.66 -1.91
N HIS A 89 19.62 17.95 -2.13
CA HIS A 89 20.14 17.73 -3.48
C HIS A 89 19.29 16.72 -4.23
N LEU A 90 18.40 17.20 -5.11
CA LEU A 90 17.44 16.39 -5.87
C LEU A 90 17.73 16.38 -7.38
N ARG A 91 18.80 17.05 -7.84
CA ARG A 91 19.24 16.93 -9.24
C ARG A 91 19.49 15.44 -9.54
N ASP A 92 19.08 15.00 -10.70
CA ASP A 92 19.17 13.61 -11.16
C ASP A 92 18.37 12.59 -10.30
N ALA A 93 17.37 13.07 -9.55
CA ALA A 93 16.41 12.21 -8.86
C ALA A 93 15.09 12.12 -9.64
N LEU A 94 14.42 10.97 -9.55
CA LEU A 94 12.99 10.85 -9.82
C LEU A 94 12.24 11.13 -8.51
N PHE A 95 11.54 12.25 -8.43
CA PHE A 95 10.71 12.58 -7.28
C PHE A 95 9.27 12.12 -7.56
N LEU A 96 8.84 11.07 -6.86
CA LEU A 96 7.54 10.43 -7.08
C LEU A 96 6.60 10.76 -5.92
N VAL A 97 5.59 11.59 -6.18
CA VAL A 97 4.53 11.88 -5.22
C VAL A 97 3.34 10.95 -5.42
N VAL A 98 2.87 10.35 -4.32
CA VAL A 98 1.64 9.54 -4.30
C VAL A 98 0.60 10.26 -3.47
N SER A 99 -0.57 10.55 -4.07
CA SER A 99 -1.65 11.23 -3.36
C SER A 99 -3.00 10.93 -4.00
N GLN A 100 -3.94 10.38 -3.21
CA GLN A 100 -5.30 10.12 -3.68
C GLN A 100 -5.97 11.42 -4.17
N SER A 101 -6.00 12.46 -3.34
CA SER A 101 -6.65 13.74 -3.67
C SER A 101 -5.77 14.68 -4.49
N GLY A 102 -4.45 14.51 -4.42
CA GLY A 102 -3.49 15.46 -4.99
C GLY A 102 -3.54 16.87 -4.39
N ARG A 103 -4.17 17.05 -3.21
CA ARG A 103 -4.50 18.37 -2.64
C ARG A 103 -3.82 18.66 -1.30
N SER A 104 -3.00 17.76 -0.76
CA SER A 104 -2.27 17.99 0.48
C SER A 104 -1.19 19.06 0.28
N PRO A 105 -1.25 20.20 1.00
CA PRO A 105 -0.40 21.36 0.70
C PRO A 105 1.10 21.06 0.84
N ASP A 106 1.48 20.26 1.82
CA ASP A 106 2.87 19.86 2.04
C ASP A 106 3.42 18.99 0.89
N LEU A 107 2.61 18.11 0.32
CA LEU A 107 3.02 17.27 -0.81
C LEU A 107 3.14 18.09 -2.10
N VAL A 108 2.19 19.01 -2.34
CA VAL A 108 2.23 19.92 -3.50
C VAL A 108 3.49 20.80 -3.44
N ASN A 109 3.71 21.46 -2.30
CA ASN A 109 4.89 22.30 -2.10
C ASN A 109 6.20 21.51 -2.26
N ALA A 110 6.29 20.31 -1.66
CA ALA A 110 7.47 19.45 -1.80
C ALA A 110 7.74 19.08 -3.27
N THR A 111 6.69 18.82 -4.05
CA THR A 111 6.80 18.49 -5.48
C THR A 111 7.29 19.70 -6.29
N GLU A 112 6.73 20.89 -6.04
CA GLU A 112 7.18 22.14 -6.68
C GLU A 112 8.65 22.45 -6.37
N VAL A 113 9.06 22.29 -5.11
CA VAL A 113 10.46 22.50 -4.69
C VAL A 113 11.37 21.48 -5.36
N ALA A 114 10.99 20.19 -5.38
CA ALA A 114 11.78 19.14 -6.03
C ALA A 114 11.99 19.44 -7.52
N ARG A 115 10.94 19.85 -8.22
CA ARG A 115 11.01 20.26 -9.64
C ARG A 115 11.95 21.45 -9.85
N LYS A 116 11.86 22.50 -9.02
CA LYS A 116 12.76 23.65 -9.05
C LYS A 116 14.23 23.28 -8.82
N LEU A 117 14.47 22.22 -8.05
CA LEU A 117 15.82 21.68 -7.76
C LEU A 117 16.36 20.75 -8.87
N GLY A 118 15.59 20.55 -9.95
CA GLY A 118 16.01 19.77 -11.12
C GLY A 118 15.72 18.28 -11.03
N ALA A 119 14.83 17.84 -10.13
CA ALA A 119 14.31 16.48 -10.14
C ALA A 119 13.29 16.30 -11.27
N LEU A 120 13.29 15.13 -11.92
CA LEU A 120 12.14 14.71 -12.71
C LEU A 120 11.00 14.37 -11.75
N THR A 121 9.85 14.99 -11.90
CA THR A 121 8.72 14.82 -10.99
C THR A 121 7.61 13.98 -11.62
N LEU A 122 7.13 12.97 -10.88
CA LEU A 122 6.02 12.09 -11.27
C LEU A 122 4.96 12.07 -10.18
N ALA A 123 3.70 12.33 -10.54
CA ALA A 123 2.56 12.18 -9.64
C ALA A 123 1.76 10.92 -9.96
N ILE A 124 1.58 10.05 -8.96
CA ILE A 124 0.56 8.98 -8.99
C ILE A 124 -0.66 9.52 -8.24
N VAL A 125 -1.72 9.84 -8.97
CA VAL A 125 -2.89 10.56 -8.43
C VAL A 125 -4.19 10.01 -9.00
N ASN A 126 -5.29 10.22 -8.27
CA ASN A 126 -6.62 9.88 -8.78
C ASN A 126 -7.26 11.02 -9.60
N ASP A 127 -6.96 12.26 -9.27
CA ASP A 127 -7.41 13.47 -9.98
C ASP A 127 -6.24 14.05 -10.78
N GLU A 128 -6.27 13.85 -12.09
CA GLU A 128 -5.23 14.32 -13.03
C GLU A 128 -5.17 15.86 -13.16
N ASN A 129 -6.20 16.57 -12.69
CA ASN A 129 -6.23 18.03 -12.63
C ASN A 129 -5.91 18.56 -11.22
N SER A 130 -5.45 17.71 -10.31
CA SER A 130 -5.12 18.11 -8.95
C SER A 130 -3.87 19.00 -8.88
N PRO A 131 -3.71 19.80 -7.81
CA PRO A 131 -2.50 20.61 -7.62
C PRO A 131 -1.20 19.81 -7.67
N ALA A 132 -1.16 18.57 -7.14
CA ALA A 132 0.02 17.71 -7.22
C ALA A 132 0.33 17.26 -8.65
N ALA A 133 -0.72 16.99 -9.46
CA ALA A 133 -0.55 16.69 -10.88
C ALA A 133 0.02 17.89 -11.64
N VAL A 134 -0.53 19.08 -11.41
CA VAL A 134 -0.05 20.33 -12.06
C VAL A 134 1.39 20.67 -11.65
N ALA A 135 1.78 20.38 -10.41
CA ALA A 135 3.14 20.58 -9.91
C ALA A 135 4.16 19.61 -10.53
N SER A 136 3.71 18.48 -11.06
CA SER A 136 4.57 17.41 -11.61
C SER A 136 4.76 17.56 -13.13
N GLU A 137 5.87 17.02 -13.64
CA GLU A 137 6.14 16.94 -15.08
C GLU A 137 5.48 15.73 -15.74
N LEU A 138 5.33 14.67 -14.98
CA LEU A 138 4.70 13.41 -15.40
C LEU A 138 3.54 13.11 -14.46
N VAL A 139 2.46 12.57 -15.02
CA VAL A 139 1.27 12.20 -14.25
C VAL A 139 0.85 10.79 -14.63
N LEU A 140 0.72 9.94 -13.64
CA LEU A 140 0.12 8.60 -13.75
C LEU A 140 -1.25 8.64 -13.05
N PRO A 141 -2.34 8.84 -13.82
CA PRO A 141 -3.67 8.86 -13.25
C PRO A 141 -4.14 7.42 -13.03
N ILE A 142 -4.53 7.10 -11.78
CA ILE A 142 -4.96 5.74 -11.43
C ILE A 142 -6.42 5.43 -11.80
N GLY A 143 -7.24 6.43 -12.10
CA GLY A 143 -8.60 6.25 -12.61
C GLY A 143 -9.52 5.43 -11.69
N ALA A 144 -9.36 5.58 -10.37
CA ALA A 144 -10.14 4.84 -9.38
C ALA A 144 -11.62 5.22 -9.35
N GLY A 145 -11.99 6.35 -9.95
CA GLY A 145 -13.29 6.98 -9.71
C GLY A 145 -13.36 7.63 -8.33
N ILE A 146 -14.56 7.93 -7.86
CA ILE A 146 -14.75 8.56 -6.55
C ILE A 146 -14.50 7.53 -5.45
N GLU A 147 -13.77 7.94 -4.41
CA GLU A 147 -13.57 7.20 -3.19
C GLU A 147 -14.05 8.06 -2.02
N HIS A 148 -15.20 7.68 -1.43
CA HIS A 148 -15.90 8.44 -0.38
C HIS A 148 -15.38 8.12 1.02
N ALA A 149 -15.10 6.84 1.30
CA ALA A 149 -14.61 6.42 2.59
C ALA A 149 -13.32 7.17 2.96
N VAL A 150 -13.24 7.67 4.19
CA VAL A 150 -12.04 8.38 4.67
C VAL A 150 -10.82 7.48 4.65
N ALA A 151 -10.98 6.24 5.15
CA ALA A 151 -9.96 5.21 5.09
C ALA A 151 -9.82 4.70 3.64
N ALA A 152 -8.75 5.09 2.97
CA ALA A 152 -8.48 4.74 1.58
C ALA A 152 -8.24 3.24 1.40
N THR A 153 -8.81 2.65 0.35
CA THR A 153 -8.64 1.23 -0.03
C THR A 153 -8.36 1.08 -1.53
N LYS A 154 -9.34 1.45 -2.35
CA LYS A 154 -9.30 1.34 -3.81
C LYS A 154 -8.13 2.10 -4.41
N THR A 155 -7.94 3.36 -4.02
CA THR A 155 -6.87 4.21 -4.53
C THR A 155 -5.48 3.70 -4.13
N VAL A 156 -5.33 3.05 -2.97
CA VAL A 156 -4.08 2.43 -2.52
C VAL A 156 -3.69 1.28 -3.44
N VAL A 157 -4.62 0.33 -3.64
CA VAL A 157 -4.41 -0.83 -4.50
C VAL A 157 -4.06 -0.40 -5.92
N LEU A 158 -4.81 0.55 -6.48
CA LEU A 158 -4.56 1.04 -7.84
C LEU A 158 -3.23 1.81 -7.95
N SER A 159 -2.82 2.55 -6.92
CA SER A 159 -1.50 3.20 -6.93
C SER A 159 -0.36 2.18 -6.91
N MET A 160 -0.50 1.08 -6.16
CA MET A 160 0.48 -0.02 -6.18
C MET A 160 0.52 -0.69 -7.56
N ILE A 161 -0.65 -0.98 -8.16
CA ILE A 161 -0.75 -1.61 -9.49
C ILE A 161 -0.13 -0.71 -10.56
N GLY A 162 -0.46 0.58 -10.59
CA GLY A 162 0.09 1.53 -11.55
C GLY A 162 1.61 1.66 -11.44
N GLY A 163 2.13 1.72 -10.21
CA GLY A 163 3.58 1.72 -9.98
C GLY A 163 4.26 0.41 -10.38
N ALA A 164 3.63 -0.75 -10.15
CA ALA A 164 4.14 -2.04 -10.60
C ALA A 164 4.14 -2.15 -12.14
N GLN A 165 3.09 -1.63 -12.81
CA GLN A 165 3.02 -1.56 -14.26
C GLN A 165 4.14 -0.67 -14.84
N LEU A 166 4.45 0.46 -14.18
CA LEU A 166 5.57 1.30 -14.56
C LEU A 166 6.92 0.57 -14.43
N VAL A 167 7.13 -0.18 -13.33
CA VAL A 167 8.35 -0.99 -13.16
C VAL A 167 8.45 -2.08 -14.20
N ALA A 168 7.35 -2.78 -14.54
CA ALA A 168 7.34 -3.77 -15.62
C ALA A 168 7.77 -3.15 -16.96
N ALA A 169 7.30 -1.96 -17.29
CA ALA A 169 7.68 -1.24 -18.51
C ALA A 169 9.16 -0.84 -18.49
N LEU A 170 9.66 -0.25 -17.39
CA LEU A 170 11.06 0.16 -17.24
C LEU A 170 12.05 -1.01 -17.31
N THR A 171 11.65 -2.18 -16.84
CA THR A 171 12.51 -3.37 -16.82
C THR A 171 12.27 -4.31 -18.00
N ARG A 172 11.23 -4.03 -18.80
CA ARG A 172 10.76 -4.92 -19.90
C ARG A 172 10.50 -6.33 -19.40
N ASP A 173 9.83 -6.43 -18.23
CA ASP A 173 9.56 -7.68 -17.54
C ASP A 173 8.21 -8.24 -18.00
N ASP A 174 8.26 -9.16 -18.98
CA ASP A 174 7.08 -9.78 -19.55
C ASP A 174 6.33 -10.67 -18.54
N ASP A 175 7.03 -11.31 -17.60
CA ASP A 175 6.41 -12.13 -16.54
C ASP A 175 5.60 -11.27 -15.58
N LEU A 176 6.16 -10.14 -15.16
CA LEU A 176 5.44 -9.19 -14.32
C LEU A 176 4.24 -8.58 -15.07
N ASP A 177 4.43 -8.16 -16.34
CA ASP A 177 3.33 -7.64 -17.14
C ASP A 177 2.21 -8.67 -17.32
N GLY A 178 2.56 -9.92 -17.65
CA GLY A 178 1.60 -11.02 -17.76
C GLY A 178 0.83 -11.27 -16.48
N SER A 179 1.51 -11.23 -15.34
CA SER A 179 0.90 -11.39 -14.01
C SER A 179 -0.02 -10.22 -13.65
N LEU A 180 0.36 -8.99 -14.01
CA LEU A 180 -0.48 -7.80 -13.83
C LEU A 180 -1.77 -7.89 -14.65
N GLN A 181 -1.72 -8.44 -15.90
CA GLN A 181 -2.92 -8.64 -16.71
C GLN A 181 -3.91 -9.64 -16.09
N GLN A 182 -3.42 -10.61 -15.29
CA GLN A 182 -4.25 -11.58 -14.57
C GLN A 182 -4.77 -11.00 -13.23
N LEU A 183 -4.19 -9.92 -12.75
CA LEU A 183 -4.47 -9.38 -11.41
C LEU A 183 -5.96 -9.04 -11.18
N PRO A 184 -6.72 -8.44 -12.14
CA PRO A 184 -8.14 -8.17 -11.94
C PRO A 184 -8.97 -9.39 -11.57
N SER A 185 -8.73 -10.54 -12.23
CA SER A 185 -9.46 -11.79 -11.92
C SER A 185 -9.05 -12.36 -10.56
N ARG A 186 -7.78 -12.26 -10.19
CA ARG A 186 -7.28 -12.72 -8.89
C ARG A 186 -7.80 -11.84 -7.74
N LEU A 187 -7.86 -10.52 -7.94
CA LEU A 187 -8.47 -9.57 -6.98
C LEU A 187 -9.96 -9.87 -6.79
N PHE A 188 -10.68 -10.19 -7.88
CA PHE A 188 -12.08 -10.60 -7.79
C PHE A 188 -12.24 -11.90 -6.98
N SER A 189 -11.42 -12.90 -7.24
CA SER A 189 -11.45 -14.16 -6.47
C SER A 189 -11.11 -13.94 -4.99
N ALA A 190 -10.22 -12.99 -4.68
CA ALA A 190 -9.82 -12.67 -3.30
C ALA A 190 -10.95 -12.06 -2.46
N LEU A 191 -12.00 -11.50 -3.07
CA LEU A 191 -13.19 -11.03 -2.36
C LEU A 191 -13.92 -12.16 -1.61
N ALA A 192 -13.74 -13.41 -2.04
CA ALA A 192 -14.34 -14.57 -1.39
C ALA A 192 -13.48 -15.18 -0.25
N CYS A 193 -12.26 -14.66 -0.04
CA CYS A 193 -11.38 -15.14 1.02
C CYS A 193 -11.82 -14.58 2.38
N ASP A 194 -12.24 -15.45 3.28
CA ASP A 194 -12.72 -15.06 4.61
C ASP A 194 -11.59 -14.96 5.63
N TRP A 195 -11.31 -13.74 6.10
CA TRP A 195 -10.35 -13.44 7.17
C TRP A 195 -11.03 -12.95 8.44
N SER A 196 -12.32 -13.24 8.62
CA SER A 196 -13.10 -12.79 9.78
C SER A 196 -12.50 -13.26 11.11
N ALA A 197 -12.01 -14.50 11.19
CA ALA A 197 -11.38 -15.03 12.39
C ALA A 197 -10.17 -14.19 12.87
N TRP A 198 -9.35 -13.69 11.92
CA TRP A 198 -8.26 -12.77 12.24
C TRP A 198 -8.79 -11.41 12.69
N ALA A 199 -9.72 -10.83 11.94
CA ALA A 199 -10.22 -9.50 12.22
C ALA A 199 -11.00 -9.44 13.54
N ASP A 200 -11.81 -10.45 13.87
CA ASP A 200 -12.51 -10.58 15.15
C ASP A 200 -11.52 -10.70 16.32
N SER A 201 -10.46 -11.52 16.14
CA SER A 201 -9.40 -11.63 17.12
C SER A 201 -8.71 -10.29 17.35
N THR A 202 -8.40 -9.57 16.27
CA THR A 202 -7.75 -8.26 16.30
C THR A 202 -8.64 -7.22 16.98
N ALA A 203 -9.92 -7.20 16.66
CA ALA A 203 -10.87 -6.26 17.23
C ALA A 203 -11.12 -6.46 18.73
N ALA A 204 -10.87 -7.66 19.26
CA ALA A 204 -10.97 -7.98 20.69
C ALA A 204 -9.68 -7.75 21.47
N ALA A 205 -8.56 -7.48 20.80
CA ALA A 205 -7.25 -7.34 21.42
C ALA A 205 -6.92 -5.88 21.79
N ALA A 206 -5.98 -5.71 22.74
CA ALA A 206 -5.45 -4.40 23.10
C ALA A 206 -4.49 -3.83 22.03
N ALA A 207 -3.83 -4.71 21.27
CA ALA A 207 -2.94 -4.35 20.17
C ALA A 207 -2.80 -5.54 19.22
N ALA A 208 -2.35 -5.28 17.98
CA ALA A 208 -2.11 -6.30 16.98
C ALA A 208 -0.80 -6.06 16.23
N PHE A 209 -0.21 -7.12 15.71
CA PHE A 209 0.95 -7.05 14.82
C PHE A 209 0.59 -7.58 13.44
N ILE A 210 1.05 -6.88 12.43
CA ILE A 210 1.00 -7.32 11.05
C ILE A 210 2.44 -7.43 10.56
N VAL A 211 2.81 -8.57 9.98
CA VAL A 211 4.20 -8.89 9.67
C VAL A 211 4.32 -9.41 8.24
N GLY A 212 5.40 -9.07 7.59
CA GLY A 212 5.78 -9.57 6.28
C GLY A 212 7.20 -9.14 5.96
N ARG A 213 7.64 -9.28 4.71
CA ARG A 213 8.99 -8.87 4.31
C ARG A 213 9.02 -8.47 2.83
N GLY A 214 10.07 -7.74 2.43
CA GLY A 214 10.28 -7.41 1.03
C GLY A 214 9.09 -6.67 0.42
N TYR A 215 8.60 -7.16 -0.70
CA TYR A 215 7.46 -6.58 -1.42
C TYR A 215 6.19 -6.46 -0.57
N GLY A 216 6.01 -7.34 0.42
CA GLY A 216 4.84 -7.33 1.31
C GLY A 216 4.85 -6.21 2.36
N LEU A 217 5.99 -5.55 2.64
CA LEU A 217 6.09 -4.61 3.76
C LEU A 217 5.18 -3.39 3.62
N GLY A 218 4.96 -2.89 2.40
CA GLY A 218 4.00 -1.81 2.14
C GLY A 218 2.58 -2.21 2.52
N CYS A 219 2.15 -3.41 2.11
CA CYS A 219 0.83 -3.97 2.42
C CYS A 219 0.66 -4.26 3.92
N VAL A 220 1.70 -4.76 4.58
CA VAL A 220 1.74 -4.96 6.04
C VAL A 220 1.45 -3.66 6.80
N ARG A 221 2.13 -2.59 6.45
CA ARG A 221 1.93 -1.28 7.07
C ARG A 221 0.56 -0.71 6.76
N GLU A 222 0.07 -0.95 5.56
CA GLU A 222 -1.25 -0.50 5.14
C GLU A 222 -2.37 -1.21 5.90
N ILE A 223 -2.29 -2.53 6.09
CA ILE A 223 -3.26 -3.28 6.91
C ILE A 223 -3.21 -2.79 8.36
N ALA A 224 -2.02 -2.56 8.92
CA ALA A 224 -1.90 -2.03 10.28
C ALA A 224 -2.58 -0.66 10.42
N LEU A 225 -2.40 0.22 9.43
CA LEU A 225 -3.09 1.50 9.40
C LEU A 225 -4.62 1.32 9.34
N LYS A 226 -5.14 0.44 8.48
CA LYS A 226 -6.59 0.19 8.39
C LYS A 226 -7.17 -0.38 9.68
N VAL A 227 -6.44 -1.26 10.37
CA VAL A 227 -6.83 -1.74 11.70
C VAL A 227 -6.94 -0.58 12.69
N ALA A 228 -5.95 0.32 12.71
CA ALA A 228 -5.96 1.47 13.61
C ALA A 228 -7.09 2.47 13.28
N GLU A 229 -7.31 2.76 11.99
CA GLU A 229 -8.32 3.72 11.55
C GLU A 229 -9.75 3.19 11.77
N VAL A 230 -10.02 1.94 11.36
CA VAL A 230 -11.38 1.42 11.20
C VAL A 230 -11.81 0.58 12.40
N LEU A 231 -10.92 -0.27 12.95
CA LEU A 231 -11.20 -1.06 14.16
C LEU A 231 -10.83 -0.32 15.46
N ARG A 232 -10.09 0.79 15.36
CA ARG A 232 -9.63 1.59 16.51
C ARG A 232 -8.76 0.79 17.48
N VAL A 233 -7.99 -0.16 16.94
CA VAL A 233 -7.04 -0.98 17.68
C VAL A 233 -5.62 -0.56 17.30
N PRO A 234 -4.75 -0.23 18.25
CA PRO A 234 -3.34 0.00 17.96
C PRO A 234 -2.75 -1.20 17.21
N ALA A 235 -2.24 -0.98 16.02
CA ALA A 235 -1.66 -2.03 15.20
C ALA A 235 -0.32 -1.58 14.60
N LEU A 236 0.65 -2.49 14.57
CA LEU A 236 2.01 -2.21 14.17
C LEU A 236 2.43 -3.12 13.01
N GLY A 237 2.88 -2.50 11.92
CA GLY A 237 3.36 -3.19 10.72
C GLY A 237 4.89 -3.30 10.71
N TYR A 238 5.42 -4.52 10.84
CA TYR A 238 6.86 -4.77 10.87
C TYR A 238 7.35 -5.70 9.76
N SER A 239 8.60 -5.49 9.33
CA SER A 239 9.28 -6.55 8.60
C SER A 239 9.63 -7.70 9.56
N ALA A 240 9.63 -8.94 9.05
CA ALA A 240 9.96 -10.12 9.85
C ALA A 240 11.33 -10.02 10.54
N ALA A 241 12.30 -9.34 9.91
CA ALA A 241 13.59 -9.08 10.51
C ALA A 241 13.49 -8.08 11.66
N GLU A 242 12.87 -6.90 11.43
CA GLU A 242 12.76 -5.86 12.44
C GLU A 242 11.97 -6.30 13.67
N LEU A 243 10.96 -7.14 13.50
CA LEU A 243 10.20 -7.70 14.63
C LEU A 243 11.12 -8.41 15.63
N ARG A 244 12.15 -9.13 15.15
CA ARG A 244 13.12 -9.86 15.98
C ARG A 244 14.06 -8.94 16.76
N HIS A 245 14.24 -7.69 16.32
CA HIS A 245 15.16 -6.72 16.93
C HIS A 245 14.53 -5.89 18.05
N GLY A 246 13.52 -6.43 18.75
CA GLY A 246 12.95 -5.81 19.95
C GLY A 246 11.43 -5.94 20.05
N PRO A 247 10.63 -5.52 19.04
CA PRO A 247 9.17 -5.48 19.14
C PRO A 247 8.52 -6.84 19.49
N ARG A 248 9.17 -7.96 19.16
CA ARG A 248 8.73 -9.32 19.52
C ARG A 248 8.48 -9.48 21.03
N ALA A 249 9.21 -8.77 21.87
CA ALA A 249 9.06 -8.85 23.33
C ALA A 249 7.66 -8.42 23.83
N SER A 250 6.91 -7.65 23.04
CA SER A 250 5.54 -7.21 23.37
C SER A 250 4.44 -8.16 22.87
N ILE A 251 4.78 -9.23 22.15
CA ILE A 251 3.81 -10.24 21.70
C ILE A 251 3.52 -11.18 22.85
N THR A 252 2.25 -11.25 23.24
CA THR A 252 1.71 -12.16 24.25
C THR A 252 0.77 -13.18 23.60
N LEU A 253 0.32 -14.19 24.35
CA LEU A 253 -0.66 -15.17 23.87
C LEU A 253 -2.00 -14.54 23.44
N ALA A 254 -2.32 -13.35 23.94
CA ALA A 254 -3.52 -12.60 23.60
C ALA A 254 -3.34 -11.67 22.39
N THR A 255 -2.09 -11.48 21.92
CA THR A 255 -1.78 -10.56 20.82
C THR A 255 -1.92 -11.27 19.49
N PRO A 256 -2.90 -10.91 18.63
CA PRO A 256 -2.99 -11.49 17.29
C PRO A 256 -1.87 -10.98 16.40
N VAL A 257 -1.26 -11.89 15.65
CA VAL A 257 -0.21 -11.60 14.68
C VAL A 257 -0.67 -12.09 13.31
N LEU A 258 -0.89 -11.18 12.38
CA LEU A 258 -1.11 -11.51 10.97
C LEU A 258 0.22 -11.55 10.24
N VAL A 259 0.50 -12.64 9.53
CA VAL A 259 1.70 -12.78 8.72
C VAL A 259 1.33 -12.87 7.24
N LEU A 260 1.88 -11.97 6.43
CA LEU A 260 1.81 -12.02 4.97
C LEU A 260 3.09 -12.69 4.44
N ARG A 261 2.92 -13.83 3.81
CA ARG A 261 4.03 -14.64 3.31
C ARG A 261 3.86 -14.92 1.82
N GLN A 262 4.39 -14.02 0.98
CA GLN A 262 4.53 -14.26 -0.46
C GLN A 262 5.71 -15.20 -0.73
N ASN A 263 5.67 -15.84 -1.91
CA ASN A 263 6.71 -16.79 -2.33
C ASN A 263 7.81 -16.06 -3.12
N ASP A 264 8.76 -15.46 -2.40
CA ASP A 264 9.92 -14.74 -2.92
C ASP A 264 11.22 -15.17 -2.22
N GLU A 265 12.32 -14.53 -2.56
CA GLU A 265 13.65 -14.79 -1.99
C GLU A 265 13.72 -14.51 -0.48
N ALA A 266 12.81 -13.72 0.06
CA ALA A 266 12.74 -13.41 1.49
C ALA A 266 11.86 -14.41 2.27
N ALA A 267 11.16 -15.31 1.59
CA ALA A 267 10.18 -16.25 2.15
C ALA A 267 10.72 -17.08 3.31
N ALA A 268 11.92 -17.63 3.18
CA ALA A 268 12.55 -18.47 4.22
C ALA A 268 12.68 -17.73 5.58
N THR A 269 12.99 -16.44 5.55
CA THR A 269 13.09 -15.62 6.78
C THR A 269 11.73 -15.43 7.46
N VAL A 270 10.65 -15.36 6.67
CA VAL A 270 9.28 -15.28 7.19
C VAL A 270 8.87 -16.62 7.78
N ASP A 271 9.19 -17.72 7.08
CA ASP A 271 8.92 -19.09 7.56
C ASP A 271 9.64 -19.38 8.88
N ASP A 272 10.90 -18.93 9.05
CA ASP A 272 11.65 -19.03 10.31
C ASP A 272 10.94 -18.26 11.44
N LEU A 273 10.45 -17.06 11.16
CA LEU A 273 9.72 -16.29 12.16
C LEU A 273 8.39 -16.97 12.54
N ILE A 274 7.66 -17.53 11.57
CA ILE A 274 6.41 -18.26 11.82
C ILE A 274 6.67 -19.42 12.78
N ARG A 275 7.76 -20.22 12.55
CA ARG A 275 8.14 -21.30 13.47
C ARG A 275 8.43 -20.78 14.87
N ASP A 276 9.27 -19.78 15.00
CA ASP A 276 9.64 -19.18 16.29
C ASP A 276 8.43 -18.65 17.07
N LEU A 277 7.45 -18.06 16.39
CA LEU A 277 6.25 -17.53 17.02
C LEU A 277 5.27 -18.64 17.41
N ASN A 278 5.14 -19.71 16.59
CA ASN A 278 4.36 -20.88 16.91
C ASN A 278 4.92 -21.61 18.15
N ASP A 279 6.25 -21.80 18.20
CA ASP A 279 6.92 -22.45 19.34
C ASP A 279 6.74 -21.65 20.64
N ALA A 280 6.64 -20.32 20.52
CA ALA A 280 6.33 -19.42 21.63
C ALA A 280 4.82 -19.36 21.98
N GLY A 281 3.95 -20.09 21.26
CA GLY A 281 2.50 -20.11 21.48
C GLY A 281 1.78 -18.84 21.06
N ALA A 282 2.35 -18.02 20.16
CA ALA A 282 1.72 -16.80 19.69
C ALA A 282 0.43 -17.09 18.89
N ARG A 283 -0.54 -16.19 18.96
CA ARG A 283 -1.80 -16.28 18.20
C ARG A 283 -1.60 -15.84 16.75
N LEU A 284 -1.23 -16.79 15.89
CA LEU A 284 -0.89 -16.53 14.50
C LEU A 284 -2.06 -16.71 13.53
N PHE A 285 -2.09 -15.84 12.53
CA PHE A 285 -2.91 -15.92 11.33
C PHE A 285 -1.98 -15.71 10.14
N THR A 286 -1.86 -16.69 9.26
CA THR A 286 -0.88 -16.64 8.16
C THR A 286 -1.59 -16.74 6.82
N ALA A 287 -1.34 -15.78 5.94
CA ALA A 287 -1.73 -15.83 4.54
C ALA A 287 -0.51 -16.16 3.68
N GLY A 288 -0.60 -17.25 2.95
CA GLY A 288 0.48 -17.77 2.10
C GLY A 288 1.43 -18.76 2.78
N GLY A 289 2.22 -19.41 1.95
CA GLY A 289 3.14 -20.45 2.37
C GLY A 289 2.47 -21.76 2.85
N VAL A 290 3.29 -22.75 3.23
CA VAL A 290 2.82 -24.07 3.67
C VAL A 290 2.09 -24.00 5.02
N ALA A 291 2.46 -23.05 5.86
CA ALA A 291 1.85 -22.81 7.19
C ALA A 291 0.62 -21.89 7.13
N GLY A 292 0.10 -21.61 5.93
CA GLY A 292 -1.05 -20.72 5.73
C GLY A 292 -2.29 -21.23 6.45
N THR A 293 -2.89 -20.38 7.30
CA THR A 293 -4.14 -20.66 8.03
C THR A 293 -5.32 -19.88 7.49
N LEU A 294 -5.04 -18.83 6.69
CA LEU A 294 -6.05 -18.00 6.05
C LEU A 294 -6.17 -18.33 4.56
N PRO A 295 -7.38 -18.39 4.00
CA PRO A 295 -7.56 -18.57 2.56
C PRO A 295 -6.98 -17.38 1.81
N TRP A 296 -6.30 -17.63 0.68
CA TRP A 296 -5.73 -16.59 -0.16
C TRP A 296 -5.63 -17.02 -1.62
N ILE A 297 -5.48 -16.07 -2.52
CA ILE A 297 -5.31 -16.28 -3.95
C ILE A 297 -3.86 -15.95 -4.29
N GLY A 298 -2.99 -16.92 -4.14
CA GLY A 298 -1.54 -16.72 -4.25
C GLY A 298 -0.86 -17.54 -5.33
N ASP A 299 0.47 -17.63 -5.22
CA ASP A 299 1.41 -18.35 -6.08
C ASP A 299 1.35 -17.91 -7.56
N GLY A 300 1.03 -16.62 -7.77
CA GLY A 300 1.22 -15.97 -9.06
C GLY A 300 2.63 -15.36 -9.15
N HIS A 301 2.70 -14.04 -9.09
CA HIS A 301 3.96 -13.32 -9.10
C HIS A 301 4.21 -12.65 -7.74
N PRO A 302 5.41 -12.78 -7.12
CA PRO A 302 5.67 -12.31 -5.75
C PRO A 302 5.47 -10.80 -5.54
N LEU A 303 5.56 -9.99 -6.60
CA LEU A 303 5.28 -8.56 -6.54
C LEU A 303 3.77 -8.28 -6.49
N CYS A 304 2.94 -9.12 -7.11
CA CYS A 304 1.49 -8.96 -7.17
C CYS A 304 0.78 -9.55 -5.95
N ASP A 305 1.30 -10.64 -5.40
CA ASP A 305 0.66 -11.40 -4.33
C ASP A 305 0.34 -10.57 -3.08
N PRO A 306 1.22 -9.67 -2.57
CA PRO A 306 0.89 -8.83 -1.43
C PRO A 306 -0.27 -7.87 -1.68
N ILE A 307 -0.43 -7.38 -2.92
CA ILE A 307 -1.55 -6.51 -3.30
C ILE A 307 -2.87 -7.27 -3.17
N ILE A 308 -2.90 -8.55 -3.58
CA ILE A 308 -4.08 -9.40 -3.50
C ILE A 308 -4.48 -9.64 -2.04
N MET A 309 -3.51 -9.79 -1.14
CA MET A 309 -3.75 -9.99 0.30
C MET A 309 -4.41 -8.78 0.98
N LEU A 310 -4.35 -7.57 0.38
CA LEU A 310 -5.08 -6.41 0.90
C LEU A 310 -6.61 -6.60 0.82
N ILE A 311 -7.10 -7.30 -0.19
CA ILE A 311 -8.55 -7.44 -0.44
C ILE A 311 -9.26 -8.15 0.72
N PRO A 312 -8.89 -9.40 1.11
CA PRO A 312 -9.55 -10.06 2.23
C PRO A 312 -9.32 -9.33 3.56
N ALA A 313 -8.16 -8.69 3.74
CA ALA A 313 -7.91 -7.88 4.94
C ALA A 313 -8.88 -6.70 5.04
N TYR A 314 -9.08 -5.95 3.95
CA TYR A 314 -10.03 -4.84 3.92
C TYR A 314 -11.47 -5.30 4.12
N CYS A 315 -11.91 -6.37 3.45
CA CYS A 315 -13.23 -6.95 3.63
C CYS A 315 -13.49 -7.34 5.09
N ALA A 316 -12.54 -8.03 5.72
CA ALA A 316 -12.66 -8.48 7.10
C ALA A 316 -12.68 -7.30 8.09
N ILE A 317 -11.83 -6.29 7.91
CA ILE A 317 -11.78 -5.09 8.74
C ILE A 317 -13.12 -4.33 8.65
N GLU A 318 -13.63 -4.09 7.44
CA GLU A 318 -14.89 -3.39 7.19
C GLU A 318 -16.06 -4.12 7.86
N ALA A 319 -16.19 -5.43 7.61
CA ALA A 319 -17.27 -6.25 8.13
C ALA A 319 -17.27 -6.29 9.67
N VAL A 320 -16.09 -6.42 10.31
CA VAL A 320 -15.97 -6.42 11.78
C VAL A 320 -16.30 -5.05 12.36
N ALA A 321 -15.85 -3.95 11.74
CA ALA A 321 -16.19 -2.61 12.17
C ALA A 321 -17.72 -2.40 12.23
N ARG A 322 -18.42 -2.77 11.15
CA ARG A 322 -19.87 -2.67 11.10
C ARG A 322 -20.57 -3.52 12.17
N ARG A 323 -20.14 -4.79 12.35
CA ARG A 323 -20.69 -5.65 13.41
C ARG A 323 -20.51 -5.06 14.81
N ARG A 324 -19.45 -4.27 15.01
CA ARG A 324 -19.17 -3.57 16.28
C ARG A 324 -19.88 -2.21 16.39
N GLY A 325 -20.68 -1.82 15.40
CA GLY A 325 -21.37 -0.54 15.37
C GLY A 325 -20.44 0.65 15.09
N PHE A 326 -19.26 0.43 14.50
CA PHE A 326 -18.39 1.49 14.02
C PHE A 326 -18.76 1.86 12.59
N ASP A 327 -18.61 3.14 12.25
CA ASP A 327 -18.73 3.64 10.89
C ASP A 327 -17.35 3.51 10.20
N PRO A 328 -17.20 2.57 9.22
CA PRO A 328 -15.93 2.42 8.50
C PRO A 328 -15.65 3.56 7.52
N ASP A 329 -16.69 4.31 7.12
CA ASP A 329 -16.57 5.40 6.16
C ASP A 329 -16.03 6.67 6.80
N ASN A 330 -16.37 6.90 8.09
CA ASN A 330 -16.03 8.11 8.83
C ASN A 330 -15.38 7.78 10.17
N PRO A 331 -14.14 7.27 10.21
CA PRO A 331 -13.43 7.05 11.47
C PRO A 331 -13.28 8.38 12.23
N PRO A 332 -13.41 8.38 13.58
CA PRO A 332 -13.34 9.61 14.35
C PRO A 332 -11.99 10.31 14.22
N TYR A 333 -12.02 11.64 14.26
CA TYR A 333 -10.84 12.53 14.19
C TYR A 333 -10.10 12.51 12.84
N LEU A 334 -10.58 11.77 11.84
CA LEU A 334 -10.00 11.73 10.51
C LEU A 334 -10.86 12.52 9.51
N THR A 335 -10.19 13.06 8.50
CA THR A 335 -10.81 13.74 7.37
C THR A 335 -10.22 13.21 6.06
N LYS A 336 -11.05 13.20 4.97
CA LYS A 336 -10.61 12.66 3.66
C LYS A 336 -9.38 13.39 3.11
N VAL A 337 -9.25 14.67 3.37
CA VAL A 337 -8.07 15.47 2.99
C VAL A 337 -7.45 16.06 4.24
N THR A 338 -6.30 15.54 4.63
CA THR A 338 -5.54 16.07 5.77
C THR A 338 -4.74 17.29 5.34
N ARG A 339 -4.90 18.38 6.07
CA ARG A 339 -4.12 19.61 5.87
C ARG A 339 -2.98 19.63 6.89
N THR A 340 -1.77 19.31 6.44
CA THR A 340 -0.51 19.48 7.19
C THR A 340 0.30 20.59 6.52
N LEU A 341 0.96 21.41 7.34
CA LEU A 341 1.88 22.48 6.91
C LEU A 341 3.34 22.02 7.07
#